data_26beea17452d1b22796db3adb655fb90
#
_entry.id   26beea17452d1b22796db3adb655fb90
#
_cell.length_a   1.000
_cell.length_b   1.000
_cell.length_c   1.000
_cell.angle_alpha   90.00
_cell.angle_beta   90.00
_cell.angle_gamma   90.00
#
_symmetry.space_group_name_H-M   'P 1'
#
loop_
_entity.id
_entity.type
_entity.pdbx_description
1 polymer ?
#
loop_
_entity_poly.entity_id
_entity_poly.type
_entity_poly.pdbx_seq_one_letter_code
_entity_poly.pdbx_strand_id
1 'polypeptide(L)'
;IGALQREMKKLSVEVHLNTEVVQVCHKDGRFTGLRVKDTVTGSKRMVQGDALIIATGGNSYQSTGSTGDGYRFAKELGHEVTPILPALVPFIVKEEWERELQGLSLKNVAVTISDPDTGKKIYSDFGEMLFTHFGVSGPTVLSASSYAAKVIRQKNLLLTIDLKPALDEAQLDERVLRGFE
;
A
#
# COMPACT_ATOMS: atom_id res chain seq x y z
N ILE A 1 -1.13 20.94 7.87
CA ILE A 1 -2.59 20.95 8.21
C ILE A 1 -3.07 22.42 8.27
N GLY A 2 -2.47 23.30 9.10
CA GLY A 2 -2.96 24.68 9.27
C GLY A 2 -3.01 25.55 7.99
N ALA A 3 -2.13 25.32 7.01
CA ALA A 3 -2.19 26.03 5.73
C ALA A 3 -3.44 25.66 4.91
N LEU A 4 -3.76 24.36 4.84
CA LEU A 4 -4.96 23.90 4.17
C LEU A 4 -6.24 24.40 4.84
N GLN A 5 -6.29 24.37 6.18
CA GLN A 5 -7.44 24.92 6.93
C GLN A 5 -7.68 26.40 6.66
N ARG A 6 -6.60 27.22 6.58
CA ARG A 6 -6.72 28.63 6.24
C ARG A 6 -7.27 28.84 4.82
N GLU A 7 -6.79 28.05 3.86
CA GLU A 7 -7.26 28.16 2.47
C GLU A 7 -8.71 27.71 2.33
N MET A 8 -9.11 26.62 2.98
CA MET A 8 -10.51 26.19 3.02
C MET A 8 -11.43 27.28 3.60
N LYS A 9 -11.02 27.91 4.70
CA LYS A 9 -11.77 29.02 5.30
C LYS A 9 -11.88 30.20 4.37
N LYS A 10 -10.80 30.58 3.67
CA LYS A 10 -10.78 31.68 2.69
C LYS A 10 -11.72 31.42 1.51
N LEU A 11 -11.81 30.15 1.09
CA LEU A 11 -12.68 29.69 0.00
C LEU A 11 -14.11 29.38 0.47
N SER A 12 -14.45 29.68 1.72
CA SER A 12 -15.76 29.40 2.31
C SER A 12 -16.20 27.93 2.24
N VAL A 13 -15.21 27.01 2.34
CA VAL A 13 -15.50 25.56 2.37
C VAL A 13 -16.13 25.21 3.71
N GLU A 14 -17.34 24.65 3.69
CA GLU A 14 -17.99 24.13 4.88
C GLU A 14 -17.38 22.79 5.30
N VAL A 15 -16.98 22.67 6.56
CA VAL A 15 -16.42 21.42 7.13
C VAL A 15 -17.36 20.92 8.21
N HIS A 16 -17.94 19.75 7.98
CA HIS A 16 -18.81 19.07 8.92
C HIS A 16 -18.04 17.99 9.67
N LEU A 17 -17.66 18.25 10.91
CA LEU A 17 -17.06 17.27 11.81
C LEU A 17 -18.13 16.35 12.41
N ASN A 18 -17.72 15.22 12.96
CA ASN A 18 -18.61 14.23 13.57
C ASN A 18 -19.78 13.81 12.64
N THR A 19 -19.50 13.79 11.35
CA THR A 19 -20.52 13.53 10.32
C THR A 19 -20.10 12.33 9.47
N GLU A 20 -20.83 11.23 9.64
CA GLU A 20 -20.66 9.98 8.88
C GLU A 20 -21.55 10.02 7.64
N VAL A 21 -20.98 9.72 6.47
CA VAL A 21 -21.78 9.46 5.26
C VAL A 21 -22.30 8.04 5.32
N VAL A 22 -23.63 7.91 5.42
CA VAL A 22 -24.30 6.60 5.49
C VAL A 22 -24.62 6.06 4.12
N GLN A 23 -25.00 6.94 3.18
CA GLN A 23 -25.44 6.57 1.85
C GLN A 23 -25.17 7.68 0.84
N VAL A 24 -24.77 7.28 -0.37
CA VAL A 24 -24.73 8.17 -1.53
C VAL A 24 -26.05 8.02 -2.28
N CYS A 25 -26.77 9.15 -2.47
CA CYS A 25 -28.04 9.16 -3.16
C CYS A 25 -27.84 9.54 -4.62
N HIS A 26 -28.49 8.81 -5.52
CA HIS A 26 -28.49 9.08 -6.96
C HIS A 26 -29.87 8.82 -7.57
N LYS A 27 -30.14 9.45 -8.69
CA LYS A 27 -31.33 9.23 -9.50
C LYS A 27 -30.94 9.28 -10.98
N ASP A 28 -31.36 8.31 -11.75
CA ASP A 28 -31.07 8.21 -13.19
C ASP A 28 -29.58 8.35 -13.52
N GLY A 29 -28.70 7.71 -12.70
CA GLY A 29 -27.26 7.75 -12.85
C GLY A 29 -26.59 9.07 -12.45
N ARG A 30 -27.34 10.03 -11.90
CA ARG A 30 -26.80 11.32 -11.43
C ARG A 30 -26.81 11.40 -9.92
N PHE A 31 -25.73 11.91 -9.34
CA PHE A 31 -25.66 12.22 -7.93
C PHE A 31 -26.73 13.25 -7.55
N THR A 32 -27.38 13.04 -6.41
CA THR A 32 -28.44 13.94 -5.90
C THR A 32 -28.18 14.41 -4.47
N GLY A 33 -27.25 13.77 -3.74
CA GLY A 33 -26.91 14.16 -2.39
C GLY A 33 -26.39 13.01 -1.54
N LEU A 34 -26.16 13.30 -0.28
CA LEU A 34 -25.68 12.37 0.73
C LEU A 34 -26.68 12.25 1.87
N ARG A 35 -26.93 11.02 2.33
CA ARG A 35 -27.53 10.82 3.65
C ARG A 35 -26.42 10.74 4.67
N VAL A 36 -26.41 11.66 5.62
CA VAL A 36 -25.40 11.73 6.67
C VAL A 36 -26.00 11.53 8.04
N LYS A 37 -25.18 11.05 8.98
CA LYS A 37 -25.52 10.84 10.37
C LYS A 37 -24.51 11.62 11.22
N ASP A 38 -25.00 12.39 12.17
CA ASP A 38 -24.20 12.98 13.22
C ASP A 38 -23.81 11.86 14.20
N THR A 39 -22.50 11.68 14.42
CA THR A 39 -21.98 10.59 15.26
C THR A 39 -22.11 10.82 16.75
N VAL A 40 -22.42 12.07 17.16
CA VAL A 40 -22.66 12.45 18.58
C VAL A 40 -24.11 12.30 18.93
N THR A 41 -25.01 12.88 18.11
CA THR A 41 -26.46 12.91 18.41
C THR A 41 -27.22 11.75 17.79
N GLY A 42 -26.65 11.07 16.80
CA GLY A 42 -27.31 10.02 16.03
C GLY A 42 -28.32 10.55 15.00
N SER A 43 -28.52 11.87 14.91
CA SER A 43 -29.48 12.47 14.00
C SER A 43 -29.05 12.29 12.54
N LYS A 44 -30.03 12.09 11.64
CA LYS A 44 -29.77 11.89 10.21
C LYS A 44 -30.32 13.08 9.43
N ARG A 45 -29.60 13.52 8.39
CA ARG A 45 -30.04 14.57 7.47
C ARG A 45 -29.56 14.31 6.06
N MET A 46 -30.14 15.02 5.12
CA MET A 46 -29.69 15.04 3.73
C MET A 46 -28.78 16.26 3.50
N VAL A 47 -27.72 16.04 2.75
CA VAL A 47 -26.86 17.09 2.19
C VAL A 47 -26.95 17.00 0.68
N GLN A 48 -27.40 18.06 0.04
CA GLN A 48 -27.52 18.15 -1.42
C GLN A 48 -26.22 18.67 -2.03
N GLY A 49 -25.98 18.34 -3.28
CA GLY A 49 -24.82 18.80 -4.05
C GLY A 49 -24.94 18.40 -5.52
N ASP A 50 -24.17 19.06 -6.37
CA ASP A 50 -24.17 18.84 -7.82
C ASP A 50 -23.18 17.75 -8.23
N ALA A 51 -22.13 17.53 -7.42
CA ALA A 51 -21.09 16.55 -7.66
C ALA A 51 -20.55 15.99 -6.33
N LEU A 52 -19.94 14.81 -6.39
CA LEU A 52 -19.34 14.13 -5.25
C LEU A 52 -17.92 13.73 -5.58
N ILE A 53 -16.98 14.07 -4.68
CA ILE A 53 -15.64 13.52 -4.67
C ILE A 53 -15.52 12.56 -3.46
N ILE A 54 -15.28 11.28 -3.73
CA ILE A 54 -15.05 10.27 -2.70
C ILE A 54 -13.55 10.28 -2.37
N ALA A 55 -13.20 10.76 -1.19
CA ALA A 55 -11.81 10.90 -0.72
C ALA A 55 -11.66 10.32 0.70
N THR A 56 -12.29 9.17 0.96
CA THR A 56 -12.42 8.55 2.29
C THR A 56 -11.21 7.75 2.74
N GLY A 57 -10.12 7.76 1.96
CA GLY A 57 -8.97 6.89 2.19
C GLY A 57 -9.23 5.44 1.75
N GLY A 58 -8.33 4.55 2.15
CA GLY A 58 -8.38 3.13 1.82
C GLY A 58 -8.98 2.26 2.93
N ASN A 59 -8.34 1.10 3.18
CA ASN A 59 -8.79 0.11 4.17
C ASN A 59 -7.64 -0.36 5.09
N SER A 60 -6.59 0.44 5.24
CA SER A 60 -5.37 0.02 5.96
C SER A 60 -5.36 0.43 7.43
N TYR A 61 -5.71 1.66 7.75
CA TYR A 61 -5.70 2.21 9.11
C TYR A 61 -7.11 2.59 9.54
N GLN A 62 -7.89 1.61 9.92
CA GLN A 62 -9.31 1.81 10.29
C GLN A 62 -9.49 2.77 11.46
N SER A 63 -8.57 2.78 12.42
CA SER A 63 -8.56 3.72 13.56
C SER A 63 -8.42 5.19 13.15
N THR A 64 -7.95 5.48 11.93
CA THR A 64 -7.83 6.83 11.38
C THR A 64 -8.95 7.17 10.40
N GLY A 65 -9.96 6.33 10.27
CA GLY A 65 -11.12 6.52 9.40
C GLY A 65 -11.01 5.87 8.02
N SER A 66 -9.92 5.12 7.73
CA SER A 66 -9.77 4.38 6.47
C SER A 66 -10.50 3.02 6.54
N THR A 67 -11.82 3.06 6.61
CA THR A 67 -12.71 1.91 6.87
C THR A 67 -13.17 1.18 5.61
N GLY A 68 -12.75 1.65 4.43
CA GLY A 68 -13.16 1.08 3.15
C GLY A 68 -14.51 1.59 2.63
N ASP A 69 -15.09 2.61 3.24
CA ASP A 69 -16.40 3.16 2.84
C ASP A 69 -16.44 3.63 1.39
N GLY A 70 -15.35 4.18 0.85
CA GLY A 70 -15.27 4.59 -0.54
C GLY A 70 -15.49 3.44 -1.51
N TYR A 71 -14.98 2.24 -1.19
CA TYR A 71 -15.21 1.04 -2.01
C TYR A 71 -16.67 0.58 -1.94
N ARG A 72 -17.30 0.70 -0.77
CA ARG A 72 -18.73 0.41 -0.59
C ARG A 72 -19.58 1.35 -1.42
N PHE A 73 -19.33 2.66 -1.32
CA PHE A 73 -20.06 3.66 -2.10
C PHE A 73 -19.88 3.46 -3.61
N ALA A 74 -18.65 3.15 -4.06
CA ALA A 74 -18.41 2.87 -5.47
C ALA A 74 -19.25 1.69 -5.97
N LYS A 75 -19.32 0.58 -5.21
CA LYS A 75 -20.15 -0.57 -5.54
C LYS A 75 -21.64 -0.23 -5.56
N GLU A 76 -22.12 0.52 -4.57
CA GLU A 76 -23.53 0.97 -4.50
C GLU A 76 -23.92 1.84 -5.69
N LEU A 77 -22.96 2.57 -6.25
CA LEU A 77 -23.12 3.40 -7.45
C LEU A 77 -22.94 2.62 -8.77
N GLY A 78 -22.74 1.31 -8.72
CA GLY A 78 -22.61 0.45 -9.88
C GLY A 78 -21.20 0.34 -10.48
N HIS A 79 -20.17 0.87 -9.81
CA HIS A 79 -18.79 0.69 -10.23
C HIS A 79 -18.26 -0.70 -9.86
N GLU A 80 -17.44 -1.26 -10.73
CA GLU A 80 -16.65 -2.44 -10.42
C GLU A 80 -15.50 -2.05 -9.46
N VAL A 81 -15.38 -2.79 -8.37
CA VAL A 81 -14.26 -2.64 -7.41
C VAL A 81 -13.43 -3.90 -7.45
N THR A 82 -12.21 -3.79 -7.94
CA THR A 82 -11.24 -4.90 -7.96
C THR A 82 -10.92 -5.38 -6.55
N PRO A 83 -10.48 -6.63 -6.36
CA PRO A 83 -10.08 -7.13 -5.05
C PRO A 83 -9.07 -6.21 -4.37
N ILE A 84 -9.35 -5.84 -3.12
CA ILE A 84 -8.43 -5.05 -2.30
C ILE A 84 -7.34 -5.98 -1.80
N LEU A 85 -6.09 -5.66 -2.13
CA LEU A 85 -4.91 -6.45 -1.77
C LEU A 85 -3.97 -5.60 -0.91
N PRO A 86 -3.22 -6.23 0.02
CA PRO A 86 -2.17 -5.53 0.75
C PRO A 86 -1.11 -5.01 -0.22
N ALA A 87 -0.65 -3.80 0.01
CA ALA A 87 0.45 -3.17 -0.71
C ALA A 87 1.33 -2.39 0.28
N LEU A 88 2.60 -2.21 -0.03
CA LEU A 88 3.59 -1.60 0.85
C LEU A 88 3.68 -2.34 2.20
N VAL A 89 3.73 -3.67 2.13
CA VAL A 89 3.81 -4.56 3.29
C VAL A 89 5.08 -5.43 3.21
N PRO A 90 5.61 -5.90 4.35
CA PRO A 90 6.69 -6.88 4.38
C PRO A 90 6.28 -8.22 3.76
N PHE A 91 7.26 -9.04 3.39
CA PHE A 91 7.04 -10.44 3.04
C PHE A 91 7.39 -11.36 4.20
N ILE A 92 6.57 -12.38 4.37
CA ILE A 92 6.92 -13.55 5.18
C ILE A 92 7.74 -14.47 4.27
N VAL A 93 8.87 -14.97 4.75
CA VAL A 93 9.70 -15.94 4.04
C VAL A 93 9.51 -17.34 4.64
N LYS A 94 9.84 -18.38 3.86
CA LYS A 94 9.69 -19.77 4.28
C LYS A 94 10.91 -20.29 5.05
N GLU A 95 12.07 -19.72 4.72
CA GLU A 95 13.33 -20.05 5.35
C GLU A 95 13.31 -19.61 6.81
N GLU A 96 13.96 -20.36 7.69
CA GLU A 96 14.03 -20.08 9.12
C GLU A 96 15.31 -19.31 9.51
N TRP A 97 16.36 -19.41 8.68
CA TRP A 97 17.64 -18.72 8.94
C TRP A 97 17.55 -17.19 8.93
N GLU A 98 16.52 -16.62 8.29
CA GLU A 98 16.32 -15.17 8.24
C GLU A 98 16.10 -14.56 9.63
N ARG A 99 15.63 -15.37 10.60
CA ARG A 99 15.40 -14.93 11.99
C ARG A 99 16.70 -14.60 12.69
N GLU A 100 17.78 -15.30 12.34
CA GLU A 100 19.12 -15.03 12.87
C GLU A 100 19.66 -13.69 12.38
N LEU A 101 19.14 -13.20 11.26
CA LEU A 101 19.51 -11.91 10.66
C LEU A 101 18.57 -10.76 11.08
N GLN A 102 17.66 -10.98 12.02
CA GLN A 102 16.73 -9.95 12.47
C GLN A 102 17.44 -8.64 12.83
N GLY A 103 16.99 -7.53 12.24
CA GLY A 103 17.55 -6.20 12.44
C GLY A 103 18.70 -5.86 11.48
N LEU A 104 19.23 -6.81 10.71
CA LEU A 104 20.23 -6.53 9.69
C LEU A 104 19.60 -5.76 8.54
N SER A 105 20.10 -4.56 8.29
CA SER A 105 19.78 -3.76 7.11
C SER A 105 20.87 -3.91 6.06
N LEU A 106 20.47 -4.33 4.87
CA LEU A 106 21.34 -4.34 3.69
C LEU A 106 21.14 -3.05 2.91
N LYS A 107 22.24 -2.39 2.58
CA LYS A 107 22.26 -1.17 1.77
C LYS A 107 22.91 -1.45 0.43
N ASN A 108 22.43 -0.75 -0.60
CA ASN A 108 22.99 -0.87 -1.95
C ASN A 108 22.96 -2.30 -2.50
N VAL A 109 21.85 -3.00 -2.29
CA VAL A 109 21.59 -4.33 -2.83
C VAL A 109 20.55 -4.28 -3.93
N ALA A 110 20.57 -5.22 -4.86
CA ALA A 110 19.47 -5.41 -5.79
C ALA A 110 18.55 -6.53 -5.29
N VAL A 111 17.27 -6.21 -5.18
CA VAL A 111 16.22 -7.16 -4.78
C VAL A 111 15.38 -7.49 -6.00
N THR A 112 15.26 -8.77 -6.31
CA THR A 112 14.45 -9.26 -7.43
C THR A 112 13.40 -10.24 -6.92
N ILE A 113 12.15 -10.05 -7.32
CA ILE A 113 11.05 -11.01 -7.12
C ILE A 113 10.76 -11.67 -8.47
N SER A 114 10.78 -12.98 -8.48
CA SER A 114 10.48 -13.79 -9.68
C SER A 114 9.57 -14.96 -9.40
N ASP A 115 8.97 -15.45 -10.47
CA ASP A 115 8.22 -16.70 -10.49
C ASP A 115 9.21 -17.86 -10.54
N PRO A 116 9.25 -18.76 -9.55
CA PRO A 116 10.23 -19.85 -9.51
C PRO A 116 10.02 -20.91 -10.61
N ASP A 117 8.79 -21.04 -11.14
CA ASP A 117 8.48 -22.06 -12.15
C ASP A 117 8.88 -21.60 -13.56
N THR A 118 8.75 -20.32 -13.84
CA THR A 118 8.97 -19.76 -15.19
C THR A 118 10.22 -18.89 -15.29
N GLY A 119 10.84 -18.51 -14.17
CA GLY A 119 11.92 -17.55 -14.10
C GLY A 119 11.49 -16.10 -14.42
N LYS A 120 10.19 -15.87 -14.65
CA LYS A 120 9.68 -14.54 -15.01
C LYS A 120 9.89 -13.56 -13.86
N LYS A 121 10.65 -12.49 -14.14
CA LYS A 121 10.82 -11.37 -13.24
C LYS A 121 9.52 -10.59 -13.09
N ILE A 122 9.07 -10.39 -11.85
CA ILE A 122 7.88 -9.63 -11.47
C ILE A 122 8.28 -8.21 -11.07
N TYR A 123 9.38 -8.11 -10.32
CA TYR A 123 9.90 -6.83 -9.83
C TYR A 123 11.41 -6.93 -9.66
N SER A 124 12.13 -5.84 -9.84
CA SER A 124 13.54 -5.72 -9.49
C SER A 124 13.86 -4.25 -9.23
N ASP A 125 14.57 -3.99 -8.14
CA ASP A 125 14.97 -2.64 -7.76
C ASP A 125 16.27 -2.68 -6.96
N PHE A 126 16.96 -1.54 -6.93
CA PHE A 126 18.18 -1.31 -6.18
C PHE A 126 17.91 -0.39 -5.01
N GLY A 127 18.41 -0.75 -3.82
CA GLY A 127 18.22 0.09 -2.64
C GLY A 127 18.50 -0.63 -1.33
N GLU A 128 17.63 -0.41 -0.36
CA GLU A 128 17.75 -0.95 0.99
C GLU A 128 16.67 -1.99 1.28
N MET A 129 17.07 -3.03 2.01
CA MET A 129 16.15 -4.01 2.59
C MET A 129 16.53 -4.30 4.05
N LEU A 130 15.59 -4.86 4.79
CA LEU A 130 15.72 -5.17 6.21
C LEU A 130 15.22 -6.58 6.49
N PHE A 131 16.00 -7.36 7.26
CA PHE A 131 15.52 -8.60 7.84
C PHE A 131 14.72 -8.35 9.11
N THR A 132 13.58 -9.02 9.25
CA THR A 132 12.68 -8.95 10.40
C THR A 132 12.60 -10.32 11.07
N HIS A 133 11.90 -10.44 12.18
CA HIS A 133 11.70 -11.71 12.88
C HIS A 133 10.76 -12.71 12.15
N PHE A 134 10.17 -12.32 11.01
CA PHE A 134 9.25 -13.14 10.24
C PHE A 134 9.54 -13.13 8.74
N GLY A 135 10.57 -12.43 8.31
CA GLY A 135 10.90 -12.33 6.90
C GLY A 135 11.64 -11.05 6.55
N VAL A 136 11.22 -10.37 5.50
CA VAL A 136 11.95 -9.22 4.94
C VAL A 136 11.05 -8.00 4.75
N SER A 137 11.65 -6.81 4.89
CA SER A 137 11.02 -5.51 4.78
C SER A 137 12.02 -4.49 4.17
N GLY A 138 11.75 -3.23 4.32
CA GLY A 138 12.57 -2.14 3.79
C GLY A 138 12.02 -1.57 2.48
N PRO A 139 12.54 -0.43 2.01
CA PRO A 139 11.94 0.31 0.89
C PRO A 139 11.74 -0.51 -0.38
N THR A 140 12.76 -1.28 -0.81
CA THR A 140 12.68 -2.12 -2.02
C THR A 140 11.65 -3.23 -1.88
N VAL A 141 11.58 -3.88 -0.71
CA VAL A 141 10.64 -4.97 -0.41
C VAL A 141 9.21 -4.44 -0.32
N LEU A 142 8.99 -3.32 0.34
CA LEU A 142 7.67 -2.68 0.42
C LEU A 142 7.15 -2.31 -0.98
N SER A 143 8.02 -1.74 -1.83
CA SER A 143 7.67 -1.46 -3.22
C SER A 143 7.34 -2.73 -3.99
N ALA A 144 8.18 -3.78 -3.86
CA ALA A 144 7.98 -5.08 -4.50
C ALA A 144 6.61 -5.70 -4.16
N SER A 145 6.15 -5.53 -2.91
CA SER A 145 4.88 -6.11 -2.45
C SER A 145 3.68 -5.63 -3.28
N SER A 146 3.70 -4.39 -3.76
CA SER A 146 2.63 -3.85 -4.61
C SER A 146 2.53 -4.58 -5.95
N TYR A 147 3.65 -4.99 -6.52
CA TYR A 147 3.71 -5.74 -7.78
C TYR A 147 3.41 -7.22 -7.58
N ALA A 148 3.86 -7.79 -6.48
CA ALA A 148 3.69 -9.20 -6.16
C ALA A 148 2.29 -9.55 -5.65
N ALA A 149 1.52 -8.59 -5.15
CA ALA A 149 0.27 -8.79 -4.39
C ALA A 149 -0.76 -9.72 -5.07
N LYS A 150 -0.87 -9.70 -6.39
CA LYS A 150 -1.80 -10.56 -7.13
C LYS A 150 -1.29 -12.00 -7.27
N VAL A 151 0.01 -12.16 -7.46
CA VAL A 151 0.64 -13.45 -7.78
C VAL A 151 0.94 -14.26 -6.51
N ILE A 152 1.42 -13.61 -5.45
CA ILE A 152 1.80 -14.25 -4.18
C ILE A 152 0.64 -14.98 -3.48
N ARG A 153 -0.60 -14.60 -3.79
CA ARG A 153 -1.79 -15.31 -3.29
C ARG A 153 -2.04 -16.66 -3.96
N GLN A 154 -1.46 -16.88 -5.12
CA GLN A 154 -1.67 -18.09 -5.91
C GLN A 154 -0.50 -19.06 -5.76
N LYS A 155 0.70 -18.56 -5.55
CA LYS A 155 1.92 -19.35 -5.39
C LYS A 155 3.01 -18.61 -4.64
N ASN A 156 3.99 -19.37 -4.15
CA ASN A 156 5.20 -18.78 -3.60
C ASN A 156 6.03 -18.11 -4.70
N LEU A 157 6.73 -17.07 -4.33
CA LEU A 157 7.64 -16.34 -5.20
C LEU A 157 9.07 -16.52 -4.71
N LEU A 158 10.04 -16.39 -5.60
CA LEU A 158 11.46 -16.38 -5.28
C LEU A 158 11.91 -14.92 -5.10
N LEU A 159 12.48 -14.62 -3.92
CA LEU A 159 13.18 -13.38 -3.65
C LEU A 159 14.67 -13.63 -3.75
N THR A 160 15.35 -12.93 -4.64
CA THR A 160 16.82 -12.99 -4.80
C THR A 160 17.43 -11.65 -4.37
N ILE A 161 18.51 -11.73 -3.63
CA ILE A 161 19.28 -10.56 -3.16
C ILE A 161 20.65 -10.62 -3.80
N ASP A 162 20.98 -9.61 -4.62
CA ASP A 162 22.35 -9.39 -5.08
C ASP A 162 23.01 -8.38 -4.14
N LEU A 163 24.01 -8.85 -3.43
CA LEU A 163 24.74 -8.08 -2.42
C LEU A 163 25.73 -7.06 -3.01
N LYS A 164 26.12 -7.24 -4.28
CA LYS A 164 27.13 -6.40 -4.96
C LYS A 164 26.76 -6.15 -6.42
N PRO A 165 25.59 -5.56 -6.71
CA PRO A 165 25.09 -5.44 -8.08
C PRO A 165 25.92 -4.54 -9.01
N ALA A 166 26.89 -3.82 -8.45
CA ALA A 166 27.83 -2.99 -9.23
C ALA A 166 29.08 -3.75 -9.69
N LEU A 167 29.28 -5.00 -9.26
CA LEU A 167 30.42 -5.83 -9.64
C LEU A 167 29.95 -6.95 -10.55
N ASP A 168 30.72 -7.23 -11.61
CA ASP A 168 30.59 -8.46 -12.36
C ASP A 168 31.28 -9.64 -11.62
N GLU A 169 31.11 -10.87 -12.12
CA GLU A 169 31.67 -12.07 -11.48
C GLU A 169 33.19 -12.00 -11.35
N ALA A 170 33.90 -11.52 -12.36
CA ALA A 170 35.36 -11.42 -12.34
C ALA A 170 35.85 -10.40 -11.32
N GLN A 171 35.21 -9.25 -11.24
CA GLN A 171 35.51 -8.21 -10.24
C GLN A 171 35.16 -8.66 -8.81
N LEU A 172 34.11 -9.45 -8.67
CA LEU A 172 33.72 -10.01 -7.37
C LEU A 172 34.73 -11.04 -6.89
N ASP A 173 35.19 -11.94 -7.78
CA ASP A 173 36.20 -12.95 -7.50
C ASP A 173 37.52 -12.31 -7.07
N GLU A 174 38.02 -11.33 -7.85
CA GLU A 174 39.21 -10.57 -7.48
C GLU A 174 39.08 -9.88 -6.12
N ARG A 175 37.91 -9.34 -5.81
CA ARG A 175 37.70 -8.68 -4.52
C ARG A 175 37.65 -9.67 -3.36
N VAL A 176 37.09 -10.86 -3.56
CA VAL A 176 37.07 -11.92 -2.55
C VAL A 176 38.50 -12.40 -2.29
N LEU A 177 39.30 -12.66 -3.33
CA LEU A 177 40.69 -13.10 -3.21
C LEU A 177 41.57 -12.10 -2.41
N ARG A 178 41.42 -10.80 -2.68
CA ARG A 178 42.12 -9.75 -1.92
C ARG A 178 41.74 -9.72 -0.43
N GLY A 179 40.59 -10.26 -0.05
CA GLY A 179 40.15 -10.33 1.35
C GLY A 179 40.82 -11.46 2.14
N PHE A 180 41.54 -12.37 1.46
CA PHE A 180 42.27 -13.46 2.06
C PHE A 180 43.81 -13.16 2.17
N GLU A 181 44.29 -12.06 1.60
CA GLU A 181 45.65 -11.54 1.74
C GLU A 181 45.75 -10.62 2.98
#